data_f39786cc74a824b344d7961cb2cccf78
#
_entry.id   f39786cc74a824b344d7961cb2cccf78
#
_cell.length_a   1.000
_cell.length_b   1.000
_cell.length_c   1.000
_cell.angle_alpha   90.00
_cell.angle_beta   90.00
_cell.angle_gamma   90.00
#
_symmetry.space_group_name_H-M   'P 1'
#
loop_
_entity.id
_entity.type
_entity.pdbx_description
1 polymer ?
#
loop_
_entity_poly.entity_id
_entity_poly.type
_entity_poly.pdbx_seq_one_letter_code
_entity_poly.pdbx_strand_id
1 'polypeptide(L)'
;LGLADRLDSRRFFMISTLIAAIANGLLLSIHPTSDWVMVCRFITGACMAGVYPVSMKMAASWANKDLGFLVGVLVGAVTLGSASPHLFNAFGGVDWRITIATGSLIAICGALGINLVKLGPRRRPTPAFNRKAVLHTFRDPALRLANFGYLGHMWELYAMWAWIGVFLDTSFRLVA
;
A
#
# COMPACT_ATOMS: atom_id res chain seq x y z
N LEU A 1 -8.57 2.87 -15.46
CA LEU A 1 -8.98 4.27 -15.63
C LEU A 1 -7.85 5.20 -16.09
N GLY A 2 -6.57 4.80 -15.99
CA GLY A 2 -5.41 5.55 -16.50
C GLY A 2 -5.21 6.94 -15.85
N LEU A 3 -5.82 7.20 -14.69
CA LEU A 3 -5.68 8.48 -13.98
C LEU A 3 -4.23 8.74 -13.55
N ALA A 4 -3.53 7.70 -13.08
CA ALA A 4 -2.12 7.78 -12.70
C ALA A 4 -1.19 8.12 -13.88
N ASP A 5 -1.67 7.97 -15.11
CA ASP A 5 -0.90 8.21 -16.33
C ASP A 5 -1.19 9.58 -16.96
N ARG A 6 -2.34 10.15 -16.63
CA ARG A 6 -2.79 11.46 -17.13
C ARG A 6 -2.45 12.61 -16.17
N LEU A 7 -2.40 12.33 -14.87
CA LEU A 7 -2.06 13.30 -13.84
C LEU A 7 -0.55 13.29 -13.56
N ASP A 8 -0.03 14.39 -13.05
CA ASP A 8 1.31 14.41 -12.47
C ASP A 8 1.41 13.36 -11.36
N SER A 9 2.35 12.41 -11.49
CA SER A 9 2.50 11.29 -10.56
C SER A 9 2.63 11.76 -9.10
N ARG A 10 3.27 12.90 -8.85
CA ARG A 10 3.38 13.48 -7.50
C ARG A 10 2.03 13.93 -6.95
N ARG A 11 1.24 14.66 -7.77
CA ARG A 11 -0.09 15.11 -7.35
C ARG A 11 -1.02 13.94 -7.11
N PHE A 12 -0.96 12.94 -7.97
CA PHE A 12 -1.78 11.73 -7.82
C PHE A 12 -1.41 10.96 -6.55
N PHE A 13 -0.10 10.77 -6.30
CA PHE A 13 0.41 10.19 -5.05
C PHE A 13 -0.07 10.99 -3.83
N MET A 14 0.15 12.31 -3.84
CA MET A 14 -0.21 13.20 -2.74
C MET A 14 -1.71 13.12 -2.42
N ILE A 15 -2.56 13.25 -3.42
CA ILE A 15 -4.02 13.20 -3.23
C ILE A 15 -4.45 11.85 -2.70
N SER A 16 -3.96 10.75 -3.27
CA SER A 16 -4.28 9.39 -2.82
C SER A 16 -3.84 9.17 -1.36
N THR A 17 -2.63 9.62 -1.01
CA THR A 17 -2.10 9.47 0.35
C THR A 17 -2.88 10.34 1.34
N LEU A 18 -3.26 11.56 0.98
CA LEU A 18 -4.07 12.43 1.85
C LEU A 18 -5.46 11.84 2.09
N ILE A 19 -6.12 11.35 1.05
CA ILE A 19 -7.44 10.71 1.21
C ILE A 19 -7.30 9.47 2.11
N ALA A 20 -6.27 8.65 1.92
CA ALA A 20 -6.00 7.50 2.78
C ALA A 20 -5.74 7.91 4.23
N ALA A 21 -4.94 8.94 4.46
CA ALA A 21 -4.63 9.46 5.80
C ALA A 21 -5.88 10.00 6.51
N ILE A 22 -6.73 10.75 5.80
CA ILE A 22 -7.99 11.27 6.32
C ILE A 22 -8.94 10.11 6.66
N ALA A 23 -9.13 9.17 5.73
CA ALA A 23 -10.00 8.01 5.96
C ALA A 23 -9.52 7.15 7.14
N ASN A 24 -8.19 6.97 7.28
CA ASN A 24 -7.63 6.27 8.43
C ASN A 24 -7.79 7.07 9.73
N GLY A 25 -7.57 8.39 9.70
CA GLY A 25 -7.72 9.28 10.85
C GLY A 25 -9.17 9.38 11.35
N LEU A 26 -10.17 9.31 10.46
CA LEU A 26 -11.59 9.29 10.82
C LEU A 26 -11.96 8.11 11.72
N LEU A 27 -11.21 7.01 11.66
CA LEU A 27 -11.43 5.85 12.55
C LEU A 27 -11.27 6.21 14.03
N LEU A 28 -10.54 7.27 14.37
CA LEU A 28 -10.39 7.73 15.75
C LEU A 28 -11.70 8.29 16.34
N SER A 29 -12.60 8.77 15.47
CA SER A 29 -13.87 9.38 15.86
C SER A 29 -15.05 8.43 15.68
N ILE A 30 -14.85 7.26 15.08
CA ILE A 30 -15.90 6.29 14.78
C ILE A 30 -15.87 5.17 15.81
N HIS A 31 -17.06 4.73 16.27
CA HIS A 31 -17.14 3.58 17.16
C HIS A 31 -16.63 2.31 16.44
N PRO A 32 -15.78 1.48 17.09
CA PRO A 32 -15.13 0.33 16.42
C PRO A 32 -16.08 -0.69 15.78
N THR A 33 -17.31 -0.79 16.27
CA THR A 33 -18.35 -1.72 15.75
C THR A 33 -19.22 -1.11 14.64
N SER A 34 -18.97 0.13 14.24
CA SER A 34 -19.75 0.81 13.21
C SER A 34 -19.39 0.34 11.80
N ASP A 35 -20.38 0.18 10.94
CA ASP A 35 -20.20 -0.17 9.52
C ASP A 35 -19.33 0.85 8.76
N TRP A 36 -19.27 2.08 9.24
CA TRP A 36 -18.39 3.13 8.70
C TRP A 36 -16.90 2.78 8.78
N VAL A 37 -16.52 1.91 9.70
CA VAL A 37 -15.15 1.39 9.78
C VAL A 37 -14.78 0.64 8.49
N MET A 38 -15.71 -0.19 7.97
CA MET A 38 -15.49 -0.91 6.71
C MET A 38 -15.34 0.05 5.52
N VAL A 39 -16.15 1.11 5.48
CA VAL A 39 -16.08 2.14 4.43
C VAL A 39 -14.72 2.85 4.48
N CYS A 40 -14.28 3.30 5.64
CA CYS A 40 -12.98 3.96 5.80
C CYS A 40 -11.82 3.03 5.40
N ARG A 41 -11.87 1.75 5.79
CA ARG A 41 -10.87 0.74 5.41
C ARG A 41 -10.86 0.48 3.90
N PHE A 42 -12.03 0.41 3.29
CA PHE A 42 -12.14 0.27 1.83
C PHE A 42 -11.52 1.47 1.11
N ILE A 43 -11.84 2.70 1.54
CA ILE A 43 -11.26 3.92 0.96
C ILE A 43 -9.75 3.92 1.12
N THR A 44 -9.24 3.62 2.32
CA THR A 44 -7.80 3.55 2.58
C THR A 44 -7.13 2.53 1.65
N GLY A 45 -7.70 1.33 1.54
CA GLY A 45 -7.19 0.27 0.66
C GLY A 45 -7.21 0.67 -0.82
N ALA A 46 -8.31 1.26 -1.30
CA ALA A 46 -8.43 1.73 -2.68
C ALA A 46 -7.39 2.81 -3.03
N CYS A 47 -7.10 3.71 -2.08
CA CYS A 47 -6.10 4.75 -2.25
C CYS A 47 -4.67 4.17 -2.35
N MET A 48 -4.39 3.00 -1.77
CA MET A 48 -3.08 2.35 -1.89
C MET A 48 -2.71 2.01 -3.34
N ALA A 49 -3.70 1.80 -4.21
CA ALA A 49 -3.47 1.65 -5.65
C ALA A 49 -2.87 2.91 -6.30
N GLY A 50 -3.08 4.09 -5.70
CA GLY A 50 -2.48 5.35 -6.13
C GLY A 50 -1.13 5.66 -5.47
N VAL A 51 -0.73 4.88 -4.46
CA VAL A 51 0.50 5.10 -3.69
C VAL A 51 1.63 4.19 -4.18
N TYR A 52 1.48 2.88 -4.03
CA TYR A 52 2.58 1.95 -4.28
C TYR A 52 3.04 1.88 -5.74
N PRO A 53 2.16 1.69 -6.75
CA PRO A 53 2.59 1.65 -8.15
C PRO A 53 3.17 2.99 -8.62
N VAL A 54 2.66 4.09 -8.09
CA VAL A 54 3.14 5.43 -8.45
C VAL A 54 4.52 5.70 -7.85
N SER A 55 4.79 5.27 -6.62
CA SER A 55 6.12 5.32 -6.00
C SER A 55 7.14 4.54 -6.81
N MET A 56 6.79 3.32 -7.24
CA MET A 56 7.63 2.49 -8.09
C MET A 56 7.96 3.19 -9.42
N LYS A 57 6.95 3.79 -10.06
CA LYS A 57 7.13 4.56 -11.30
C LYS A 57 8.05 5.77 -11.09
N MET A 58 7.89 6.46 -9.97
CA MET A 58 8.75 7.60 -9.62
C MET A 58 10.19 7.16 -9.35
N ALA A 59 10.41 6.11 -8.57
CA ALA A 59 11.73 5.54 -8.32
C ALA A 59 12.40 5.10 -9.63
N ALA A 60 11.67 4.40 -10.49
CA ALA A 60 12.15 3.97 -11.80
C ALA A 60 12.59 5.15 -12.71
N SER A 61 12.00 6.34 -12.55
CA SER A 61 12.38 7.52 -13.31
C SER A 61 13.78 8.07 -12.95
N TRP A 62 14.29 7.73 -11.78
CA TRP A 62 15.63 8.07 -11.29
C TRP A 62 16.64 6.95 -11.53
N ALA A 63 16.18 5.71 -11.67
CA ALA A 63 17.05 4.55 -11.80
C ALA A 63 17.95 4.64 -13.03
N ASN A 64 19.24 4.32 -12.85
CA ASN A 64 20.21 4.16 -13.93
C ASN A 64 20.44 2.67 -14.23
N LYS A 65 21.17 2.01 -13.34
CA LYS A 65 21.40 0.55 -13.34
C LYS A 65 21.01 -0.07 -12.01
N ASP A 66 20.54 0.72 -11.10
CA ASP A 66 20.25 0.47 -9.67
C ASP A 66 18.75 0.33 -9.36
N LEU A 67 17.92 0.06 -10.39
CA LEU A 67 16.48 -0.09 -10.22
C LEU A 67 16.13 -1.14 -9.14
N GLY A 68 16.85 -2.25 -9.12
CA GLY A 68 16.64 -3.31 -8.12
C GLY A 68 16.87 -2.82 -6.69
N PHE A 69 17.90 -2.01 -6.46
CA PHE A 69 18.17 -1.40 -5.16
C PHE A 69 17.05 -0.43 -4.75
N LEU A 70 16.62 0.46 -5.63
CA LEU A 70 15.55 1.42 -5.33
C LEU A 70 14.23 0.72 -5.02
N VAL A 71 13.89 -0.33 -5.77
CA VAL A 71 12.72 -1.16 -5.50
C VAL A 71 12.87 -1.89 -4.17
N GLY A 72 14.04 -2.45 -3.88
CA GLY A 72 14.35 -3.10 -2.61
C GLY A 72 14.17 -2.17 -1.41
N VAL A 73 14.63 -0.91 -1.50
CA VAL A 73 14.41 0.11 -0.47
C VAL A 73 12.92 0.40 -0.26
N LEU A 74 12.14 0.55 -1.35
CA LEU A 74 10.69 0.77 -1.25
C LEU A 74 9.98 -0.41 -0.58
N VAL A 75 10.30 -1.64 -0.97
CA VAL A 75 9.73 -2.85 -0.38
C VAL A 75 10.13 -2.97 1.09
N GLY A 76 11.40 -2.71 1.41
CA GLY A 76 11.91 -2.68 2.78
C GLY A 76 11.18 -1.66 3.65
N ALA A 77 10.91 -0.47 3.13
CA ALA A 77 10.13 0.55 3.84
C ALA A 77 8.68 0.09 4.11
N VAL A 78 8.04 -0.58 3.15
CA VAL A 78 6.69 -1.16 3.35
C VAL A 78 6.73 -2.24 4.43
N THR A 79 7.73 -3.11 4.43
CA THR A 79 7.89 -4.18 5.42
C THR A 79 8.11 -3.61 6.81
N LEU A 80 8.99 -2.62 6.96
CA LEU A 80 9.20 -1.91 8.23
C LEU A 80 7.94 -1.21 8.73
N GLY A 81 7.20 -0.57 7.81
CA GLY A 81 5.92 0.07 8.13
C GLY A 81 4.88 -0.93 8.63
N SER A 82 4.77 -2.10 8.01
CA SER A 82 3.84 -3.15 8.43
C SER A 82 4.23 -3.82 9.75
N ALA A 83 5.53 -3.90 10.05
CA ALA A 83 6.05 -4.46 11.31
C ALA A 83 5.94 -3.49 12.50
N SER A 84 5.91 -2.17 12.25
CA SER A 84 5.96 -1.15 13.30
C SER A 84 4.86 -1.26 14.37
N PRO A 85 3.57 -1.58 14.07
CA PRO A 85 2.54 -1.77 15.09
C PRO A 85 2.86 -2.94 16.05
N HIS A 86 3.47 -4.00 15.54
CA HIS A 86 3.86 -5.15 16.36
C HIS A 86 5.01 -4.80 17.31
N LEU A 87 5.97 -3.99 16.84
CA LEU A 87 7.04 -3.49 17.67
C LEU A 87 6.52 -2.62 18.81
N PHE A 88 5.61 -1.68 18.53
CA PHE A 88 4.98 -0.86 19.56
C PHE A 88 4.20 -1.69 20.58
N ASN A 89 3.51 -2.72 20.13
CA ASN A 89 2.79 -3.63 21.03
C ASN A 89 3.72 -4.41 21.95
N ALA A 90 4.92 -4.81 21.48
CA ALA A 90 5.91 -5.51 22.27
C ALA A 90 6.53 -4.66 23.39
N PHE A 91 6.55 -3.33 23.26
CA PHE A 91 7.04 -2.39 24.28
C PHE A 91 6.02 -2.00 25.36
N GLY A 92 4.93 -2.75 25.54
CA GLY A 92 4.01 -2.55 26.65
C GLY A 92 2.56 -2.26 26.27
N GLY A 93 2.21 -2.51 25.01
CA GLY A 93 0.85 -2.31 24.53
C GLY A 93 0.54 -0.84 24.27
N VAL A 94 0.54 -0.44 23.00
CA VAL A 94 0.12 0.92 22.62
C VAL A 94 -1.37 0.88 22.30
N ASP A 95 -2.11 1.85 22.82
CA ASP A 95 -3.50 2.06 22.42
C ASP A 95 -3.58 2.12 20.88
N TRP A 96 -4.48 1.33 20.30
CA TRP A 96 -4.72 1.28 18.85
C TRP A 96 -4.94 2.68 18.25
N ARG A 97 -5.46 3.61 19.05
CA ARG A 97 -5.65 5.01 18.65
C ARG A 97 -4.33 5.70 18.34
N ILE A 98 -3.30 5.46 19.13
CA ILE A 98 -1.96 6.03 18.90
C ILE A 98 -1.38 5.47 17.61
N THR A 99 -1.54 4.18 17.35
CA THR A 99 -1.09 3.54 16.10
C THR A 99 -1.77 4.16 14.88
N ILE A 100 -3.10 4.36 14.92
CA ILE A 100 -3.85 4.99 13.83
C ILE A 100 -3.44 6.46 13.65
N ALA A 101 -3.34 7.21 14.75
CA ALA A 101 -2.96 8.62 14.70
C ALA A 101 -1.55 8.80 14.12
N THR A 102 -0.59 8.02 14.60
CA THR A 102 0.81 8.05 14.13
C THR A 102 0.91 7.66 12.65
N GLY A 103 0.23 6.60 12.25
CA GLY A 103 0.18 6.18 10.84
C GLY A 103 -0.41 7.25 9.92
N SER A 104 -1.50 7.90 10.35
CA SER A 104 -2.12 8.99 9.59
C SER A 104 -1.21 10.21 9.50
N LEU A 105 -0.53 10.57 10.60
CA LEU A 105 0.40 11.70 10.63
C LEU A 105 1.61 11.45 9.70
N ILE A 106 2.22 10.27 9.77
CA ILE A 106 3.33 9.88 8.89
C ILE A 106 2.88 9.91 7.43
N ALA A 107 1.68 9.45 7.12
CA ALA A 107 1.12 9.49 5.77
C ALA A 107 0.94 10.93 5.27
N ILE A 108 0.46 11.85 6.12
CA ILE A 108 0.35 13.28 5.78
C ILE A 108 1.74 13.87 5.54
N CYS A 109 2.71 13.61 6.41
CA CYS A 109 4.08 14.06 6.23
C CYS A 109 4.68 13.53 4.91
N GLY A 110 4.46 12.27 4.57
CA GLY A 110 4.87 11.69 3.29
C GLY A 110 4.19 12.32 2.08
N ALA A 111 2.88 12.60 2.20
CA ALA A 111 2.11 13.27 1.15
C ALA A 111 2.59 14.70 0.89
N LEU A 112 2.99 15.42 1.91
CA LEU A 112 3.56 16.76 1.78
C LEU A 112 5.02 16.70 1.30
N GLY A 113 5.80 15.76 1.83
CA GLY A 113 7.21 15.55 1.49
C GLY A 113 7.44 15.21 0.02
N ILE A 114 6.47 14.55 -0.65
CA ILE A 114 6.60 14.22 -2.08
C ILE A 114 6.73 15.45 -2.97
N ASN A 115 6.26 16.61 -2.51
CA ASN A 115 6.38 17.86 -3.27
C ASN A 115 7.83 18.36 -3.33
N LEU A 116 8.68 17.94 -2.39
CA LEU A 116 10.11 18.26 -2.38
C LEU A 116 10.91 17.41 -3.39
N VAL A 117 10.32 16.28 -3.80
CA VAL A 117 10.97 15.36 -4.73
C VAL A 117 10.65 15.76 -6.16
N LYS A 118 11.69 16.00 -6.96
CA LYS A 118 11.55 16.19 -8.40
C LYS A 118 11.34 14.84 -9.08
N LEU A 119 10.64 14.84 -10.20
CA LEU A 119 10.55 13.64 -11.04
C LEU A 119 11.85 13.45 -11.78
N GLY A 120 12.29 12.18 -11.88
CA GLY A 120 13.56 11.84 -12.50
C GLY A 120 13.62 12.14 -14.01
N PRO A 121 14.83 12.23 -14.57
CA PRO A 121 15.04 12.60 -15.98
C PRO A 121 14.59 11.52 -16.96
N ARG A 122 14.44 10.27 -16.52
CA ARG A 122 14.11 9.12 -17.37
C ARG A 122 12.61 8.80 -17.38
N ARG A 123 11.80 9.81 -17.59
CA ARG A 123 10.36 9.60 -17.75
C ARG A 123 10.10 8.88 -19.08
N ARG A 124 9.51 7.70 -19.00
CA ARG A 124 8.93 7.07 -20.18
C ARG A 124 7.53 7.65 -20.38
N PRO A 125 7.18 8.11 -21.58
CA PRO A 125 5.81 8.48 -21.89
C PRO A 125 4.93 7.26 -21.65
N THR A 126 3.88 7.43 -20.86
CA THR A 126 2.95 6.33 -20.58
C THR A 126 1.99 6.20 -21.76
N PRO A 127 1.88 5.01 -22.36
CA PRO A 127 0.93 4.77 -23.43
C PRO A 127 -0.50 5.04 -22.94
N ALA A 128 -1.35 5.54 -23.83
CA ALA A 128 -2.74 5.80 -23.53
C ALA A 128 -3.42 4.51 -23.03
N PHE A 129 -4.28 4.63 -22.01
CA PHE A 129 -5.01 3.49 -21.46
C PHE A 129 -5.85 2.80 -22.55
N ASN A 130 -5.51 1.57 -22.85
CA ASN A 130 -6.20 0.75 -23.82
C ASN A 130 -7.06 -0.31 -23.12
N ARG A 131 -8.41 -0.11 -23.13
CA ARG A 131 -9.34 -1.07 -22.53
C ARG A 131 -9.24 -2.47 -23.15
N LYS A 132 -8.90 -2.55 -24.44
CA LYS A 132 -8.72 -3.83 -25.14
C LYS A 132 -7.49 -4.60 -24.61
N ALA A 133 -6.44 -3.89 -24.17
CA ALA A 133 -5.27 -4.53 -23.57
C ALA A 133 -5.61 -5.21 -22.24
N VAL A 134 -6.52 -4.63 -21.44
CA VAL A 134 -6.98 -5.25 -20.18
C VAL A 134 -7.73 -6.56 -20.48
N LEU A 135 -8.62 -6.55 -21.48
CA LEU A 135 -9.32 -7.77 -21.89
C LEU A 135 -8.36 -8.82 -22.48
N HIS A 136 -7.33 -8.38 -23.19
CA HIS A 136 -6.30 -9.27 -23.73
C HIS A 136 -5.55 -10.03 -22.63
N THR A 137 -5.31 -9.38 -21.49
CA THR A 137 -4.66 -9.99 -20.31
C THR A 137 -5.41 -11.22 -19.80
N PHE A 138 -6.74 -11.27 -19.94
CA PHE A 138 -7.56 -12.42 -19.56
C PHE A 138 -7.80 -13.42 -20.72
N ARG A 139 -7.57 -13.01 -21.97
CA ARG A 139 -7.68 -13.88 -23.14
C ARG A 139 -6.43 -14.68 -23.41
N ASP A 140 -5.25 -14.09 -23.17
CA ASP A 140 -3.98 -14.78 -23.30
C ASP A 140 -3.82 -15.80 -22.18
N PRO A 141 -3.66 -17.11 -22.47
CA PRO A 141 -3.54 -18.16 -21.45
C PRO A 141 -2.37 -17.93 -20.49
N ALA A 142 -1.21 -17.50 -21.01
CA ALA A 142 -0.01 -17.29 -20.19
C ALA A 142 -0.21 -16.13 -19.19
N LEU A 143 -0.73 -14.99 -19.66
CA LEU A 143 -1.05 -13.84 -18.83
C LEU A 143 -2.16 -14.15 -17.82
N ARG A 144 -3.16 -14.90 -18.24
CA ARG A 144 -4.26 -15.33 -17.37
C ARG A 144 -3.76 -16.21 -16.23
N LEU A 145 -2.95 -17.23 -16.52
CA LEU A 145 -2.37 -18.11 -15.52
C LEU A 145 -1.46 -17.34 -14.55
N ALA A 146 -0.63 -16.43 -15.06
CA ALA A 146 0.22 -15.58 -14.22
C ALA A 146 -0.63 -14.70 -13.28
N ASN A 147 -1.72 -14.11 -13.76
CA ASN A 147 -2.61 -13.29 -12.95
C ASN A 147 -3.34 -14.11 -11.87
N PHE A 148 -3.86 -15.29 -12.21
CA PHE A 148 -4.50 -16.17 -11.22
C PHE A 148 -3.49 -16.71 -10.20
N GLY A 149 -2.28 -17.05 -10.63
CA GLY A 149 -1.20 -17.42 -9.71
C GLY A 149 -0.85 -16.29 -8.75
N TYR A 150 -0.75 -15.06 -9.24
CA TYR A 150 -0.52 -13.89 -8.39
C TYR A 150 -1.69 -13.63 -7.41
N LEU A 151 -2.93 -13.74 -7.87
CA LEU A 151 -4.10 -13.59 -6.99
C LEU A 151 -4.13 -14.66 -5.90
N GLY A 152 -3.82 -15.92 -6.23
CA GLY A 152 -3.71 -17.01 -5.26
C GLY A 152 -2.61 -16.74 -4.22
N HIS A 153 -1.44 -16.32 -4.68
CA HIS A 153 -0.32 -15.97 -3.80
C HIS A 153 -0.66 -14.79 -2.87
N MET A 154 -1.32 -13.75 -3.40
CA MET A 154 -1.76 -12.62 -2.57
C MET A 154 -2.79 -13.06 -1.52
N TRP A 155 -3.74 -13.91 -1.90
CA TRP A 155 -4.71 -14.47 -0.97
C TRP A 155 -4.03 -15.22 0.18
N GLU A 156 -3.11 -16.12 -0.14
CA GLU A 156 -2.33 -16.89 0.84
C GLU A 156 -1.55 -15.95 1.78
N LEU A 157 -0.84 -14.97 1.22
CA LEU A 157 -0.03 -14.01 1.97
C LEU A 157 -0.87 -13.22 2.98
N TYR A 158 -2.00 -12.67 2.54
CA TYR A 158 -2.88 -11.87 3.42
C TYR A 158 -3.61 -12.74 4.43
N ALA A 159 -4.00 -13.97 4.08
CA ALA A 159 -4.57 -14.93 5.01
C ALA A 159 -3.55 -15.31 6.10
N MET A 160 -2.31 -15.58 5.71
CA MET A 160 -1.23 -15.85 6.66
C MET A 160 -1.02 -14.65 7.61
N TRP A 161 -0.92 -13.45 7.10
CA TRP A 161 -0.70 -12.26 7.94
C TRP A 161 -1.87 -12.01 8.91
N ALA A 162 -3.10 -12.30 8.49
CA ALA A 162 -4.27 -12.14 9.36
C ALA A 162 -4.31 -13.16 10.50
N TRP A 163 -3.84 -14.37 10.27
CA TRP A 163 -4.03 -15.49 11.19
C TRP A 163 -2.78 -15.96 11.94
N ILE A 164 -1.58 -15.61 11.45
CA ILE A 164 -0.33 -16.11 12.03
C ILE A 164 -0.16 -15.74 13.51
N GLY A 165 -0.56 -14.52 13.89
CA GLY A 165 -0.49 -14.06 15.27
C GLY A 165 -1.40 -14.86 16.20
N VAL A 166 -2.65 -15.09 15.78
CA VAL A 166 -3.62 -15.90 16.53
C VAL A 166 -3.19 -17.35 16.62
N PHE A 167 -2.67 -17.90 15.52
CA PHE A 167 -2.16 -19.28 15.47
C PHE A 167 -1.00 -19.46 16.45
N LEU A 168 -0.03 -18.56 16.44
CA LEU A 168 1.13 -18.64 17.34
C LEU A 168 0.71 -18.48 18.80
N ASP A 169 -0.13 -17.49 19.15
CA ASP A 169 -0.61 -17.32 20.52
C ASP A 169 -1.31 -18.57 21.03
N THR A 170 -2.21 -19.15 20.23
CA THR A 170 -2.92 -20.37 20.58
C THR A 170 -1.94 -21.55 20.74
N SER A 171 -0.98 -21.69 19.80
CA SER A 171 -0.02 -22.79 19.86
C SER A 171 0.88 -22.72 21.09
N PHE A 172 1.36 -21.53 21.45
CA PHE A 172 2.19 -21.36 22.65
C PHE A 172 1.41 -21.60 23.94
N ARG A 173 0.13 -21.21 24.01
CA ARG A 173 -0.72 -21.50 25.18
C ARG A 173 -1.04 -22.97 25.35
N LEU A 174 -1.03 -23.78 24.28
CA LEU A 174 -1.27 -25.22 24.36
C LEU A 174 -0.02 -26.00 24.80
N VAL A 175 1.17 -25.40 24.70
CA VAL A 175 2.45 -26.04 25.05
C VAL A 175 2.99 -25.58 26.41
N ALA A 176 2.51 -24.44 26.91
CA ALA A 176 2.85 -23.90 28.22
C ALA A 176 1.95 -24.46 29.32
#